data_ef46734c6b0f4724c0dc83b0348a01db
#
_entry.id   ef46734c6b0f4724c0dc83b0348a01db
#
_cell.length_a   1.000
_cell.length_b   1.000
_cell.length_c   1.000
_cell.angle_alpha   90.00
_cell.angle_beta   90.00
_cell.angle_gamma   90.00
#
_symmetry.space_group_name_H-M   'P 1'
#
loop_
_entity.id
_entity.type
_entity.pdbx_description
1 polymer ?
#
loop_
_entity_poly.entity_id
_entity_poly.type
_entity_poly.pdbx_seq_one_letter_code
_entity_poly.pdbx_strand_id
1 'polypeptide(L)'
;MVLVGRFLPETSRGAVMFDTGRILISVRRLSHERALSITVRSSRTEAVARWLTGCDIRSRDVESRLATLHALCPEAHRTAWKSALAAAQGTVVRAAPLSLQREILWEHLRFLTFDAPRTLGTAPLSDPAALGHLRNCLEAAPDSAGAAALIRPFITRFVTGMPPERLNEITTRQALTRWAQSTSTAPARMLQALFASDIANTPLSTRSFTASPAEAARWLKAPDFVATTPTAEGVSQATGAFVREAEHPLIRNLSSAPALLTLFAARLTELLSLTATVSSISLVHALPTGDHEGTALVATARGTLLYQVSINEKQRAERVRIVTPTDWNFAPDGPCRTLLSALPFTDAADFAGKARWVTTGFDPCVPCNLSFHLTEAGDA
;
A
#
# COMPACT_ATOMS: atom_id res chain seq x y z
N MET A 1 7.01 31.14 6.89
CA MET A 1 7.95 30.11 7.43
C MET A 1 7.70 28.80 6.70
N VAL A 2 8.69 28.29 5.95
CA VAL A 2 8.55 27.02 5.21
C VAL A 2 9.14 25.92 6.08
N LEU A 3 8.28 25.08 6.66
CA LEU A 3 8.70 23.83 7.34
C LEU A 3 8.66 22.70 6.32
N VAL A 4 9.82 22.19 5.90
CA VAL A 4 9.93 21.01 5.03
C VAL A 4 10.26 19.80 5.89
N GLY A 5 9.28 18.94 6.10
CA GLY A 5 9.48 17.65 6.76
C GLY A 5 9.75 16.54 5.73
N ARG A 6 10.91 15.90 5.79
CA ARG A 6 11.21 14.66 5.03
C ARG A 6 10.91 13.45 5.91
N PHE A 7 10.10 12.54 5.42
CA PHE A 7 9.62 11.37 6.19
C PHE A 7 10.33 10.03 5.89
N LEU A 8 11.33 10.02 5.01
CA LEU A 8 12.16 8.83 4.78
C LEU A 8 13.64 9.18 4.90
N PRO A 9 14.51 8.29 5.45
CA PRO A 9 15.95 8.53 5.52
C PRO A 9 16.56 8.61 4.12
N GLU A 10 17.50 9.54 3.95
CA GLU A 10 18.37 9.60 2.77
C GLU A 10 19.24 8.35 2.72
N THR A 11 19.06 7.52 1.71
CA THR A 11 19.99 6.45 1.41
C THR A 11 21.25 7.02 0.76
N SER A 12 22.40 6.48 1.16
CA SER A 12 23.76 6.85 0.79
C SER A 12 23.99 7.11 -0.70
N ARG A 13 24.80 8.13 -1.00
CA ARG A 13 25.29 8.54 -2.33
C ARG A 13 26.03 7.42 -3.05
N GLY A 14 25.71 7.16 -4.33
CA GLY A 14 26.59 6.44 -5.22
C GLY A 14 25.99 5.59 -6.34
N ALA A 15 24.66 5.42 -6.45
CA ALA A 15 24.06 4.75 -7.61
C ALA A 15 23.29 5.78 -8.45
N VAL A 16 23.33 5.67 -9.76
CA VAL A 16 22.39 6.37 -10.66
C VAL A 16 21.01 5.84 -10.31
N MET A 17 20.35 6.48 -9.34
CA MET A 17 19.01 6.15 -8.94
C MET A 17 18.07 6.66 -10.03
N PHE A 18 17.36 5.77 -10.68
CA PHE A 18 16.15 6.14 -11.39
C PHE A 18 15.28 6.95 -10.41
N ASP A 19 14.92 8.18 -10.78
CA ASP A 19 13.99 8.97 -9.99
C ASP A 19 12.62 8.29 -10.07
N THR A 20 12.28 7.52 -9.03
CA THR A 20 10.99 6.84 -8.91
C THR A 20 9.85 7.82 -8.63
N GLY A 21 10.18 9.12 -8.54
CA GLY A 21 9.26 10.19 -8.17
C GLY A 21 9.05 10.30 -6.67
N ARG A 22 8.19 11.24 -6.29
CA ARG A 22 7.80 11.51 -4.89
C ARG A 22 6.37 12.00 -4.81
N ILE A 23 5.76 11.86 -3.65
CA ILE A 23 4.49 12.49 -3.31
C ILE A 23 4.77 13.83 -2.65
N LEU A 24 4.12 14.89 -3.14
CA LEU A 24 4.19 16.22 -2.61
C LEU A 24 2.83 16.61 -2.02
N ILE A 25 2.78 16.84 -0.72
CA ILE A 25 1.59 17.29 -0.02
C ILE A 25 1.82 18.75 0.38
N SER A 26 0.97 19.65 -0.09
CA SER A 26 1.00 21.06 0.25
C SER A 26 -0.25 21.44 1.03
N VAL A 27 -0.05 21.98 2.21
CA VAL A 27 -1.11 22.48 3.10
C VAL A 27 -1.04 23.99 3.10
N ARG A 28 -2.15 24.65 2.69
CA ARG A 28 -2.27 26.11 2.67
C ARG A 28 -3.40 26.53 3.59
N ARG A 29 -3.21 27.59 4.32
CA ARG A 29 -4.23 28.29 5.07
C ARG A 29 -4.16 29.78 4.75
N LEU A 30 -5.23 30.31 4.22
CA LEU A 30 -5.38 31.75 4.05
C LEU A 30 -5.87 32.36 5.35
N SER A 31 -5.40 33.56 5.71
CA SER A 31 -5.66 34.23 6.99
C SER A 31 -7.15 34.42 7.30
N HIS A 32 -7.98 34.51 6.27
CA HIS A 32 -9.44 34.71 6.37
C HIS A 32 -10.25 33.42 6.24
N GLU A 33 -9.60 32.27 5.95
CA GLU A 33 -10.29 31.00 5.77
C GLU A 33 -10.16 30.10 7.02
N ARG A 34 -11.27 29.49 7.44
CA ARG A 34 -11.26 28.45 8.50
C ARG A 34 -10.78 27.10 7.96
N ALA A 35 -10.95 26.85 6.66
CA ALA A 35 -10.64 25.59 6.03
C ALA A 35 -9.20 25.54 5.51
N LEU A 36 -8.57 24.36 5.58
CA LEU A 36 -7.29 24.10 4.95
C LEU A 36 -7.49 23.75 3.47
N SER A 37 -6.66 24.33 2.61
CA SER A 37 -6.50 23.87 1.23
C SER A 37 -5.37 22.84 1.18
N ILE A 38 -5.70 21.58 0.87
CA ILE A 38 -4.75 20.48 0.78
C ILE A 38 -4.64 20.02 -0.66
N THR A 39 -3.42 20.03 -1.19
CA THR A 39 -3.09 19.48 -2.50
C THR A 39 -2.14 18.31 -2.36
N VAL A 40 -2.45 17.21 -3.07
CA VAL A 40 -1.57 16.06 -3.22
C VAL A 40 -1.15 15.98 -4.68
N ARG A 41 0.15 15.91 -4.93
CA ARG A 41 0.72 15.77 -6.27
C ARG A 41 1.75 14.67 -6.29
N SER A 42 1.81 13.93 -7.38
CA SER A 42 2.84 12.93 -7.65
C SER A 42 3.78 13.44 -8.73
N SER A 43 5.09 13.31 -8.52
CA SER A 43 6.08 13.49 -9.60
C SER A 43 6.43 12.17 -10.28
N ARG A 44 5.70 11.10 -9.99
CA ARG A 44 5.88 9.81 -10.65
C ARG A 44 5.55 9.94 -12.14
N THR A 45 6.22 9.14 -12.93
CA THR A 45 6.03 9.09 -14.38
C THR A 45 5.76 7.66 -14.84
N GLU A 46 5.23 7.51 -16.03
CA GLU A 46 5.04 6.21 -16.67
C GLU A 46 6.33 5.64 -17.28
N ALA A 47 7.50 5.98 -16.74
CA ALA A 47 8.80 5.60 -17.29
C ALA A 47 8.96 4.09 -17.44
N VAL A 48 8.50 3.31 -16.46
CA VAL A 48 8.57 1.84 -16.50
C VAL A 48 7.65 1.28 -17.58
N ALA A 49 6.42 1.77 -17.70
CA ALA A 49 5.49 1.34 -18.75
C ALA A 49 6.04 1.66 -20.14
N ARG A 50 6.58 2.86 -20.33
CA ARG A 50 7.25 3.26 -21.60
C ARG A 50 8.47 2.39 -21.91
N TRP A 51 9.28 2.07 -20.90
CA TRP A 51 10.43 1.19 -21.08
C TRP A 51 10.03 -0.25 -21.45
N LEU A 52 8.93 -0.76 -20.91
CA LEU A 52 8.39 -2.08 -21.25
C LEU A 52 7.78 -2.12 -22.66
N THR A 53 7.30 -0.99 -23.16
CA THR A 53 6.74 -0.91 -24.51
C THR A 53 7.84 -1.16 -25.56
N GLY A 54 7.59 -2.07 -26.49
CA GLY A 54 8.56 -2.52 -27.49
C GLY A 54 9.48 -3.67 -27.06
N CYS A 55 9.48 -4.05 -25.77
CA CYS A 55 10.28 -5.19 -25.30
C CYS A 55 9.78 -6.51 -25.90
N ASP A 56 10.72 -7.43 -26.18
CA ASP A 56 10.41 -8.83 -26.49
C ASP A 56 9.86 -9.49 -25.20
N ILE A 57 8.61 -9.98 -25.26
CA ILE A 57 7.94 -10.56 -24.09
C ILE A 57 8.59 -11.85 -23.58
N ARG A 58 9.45 -12.48 -24.38
CA ARG A 58 10.20 -13.70 -24.03
C ARG A 58 11.51 -13.40 -23.31
N SER A 59 11.92 -12.12 -23.26
CA SER A 59 13.20 -11.73 -22.65
C SER A 59 13.16 -11.87 -21.13
N ARG A 60 14.06 -12.68 -20.58
CA ARG A 60 14.24 -12.84 -19.13
C ARG A 60 14.79 -11.59 -18.45
N ASP A 61 15.46 -10.71 -19.20
CA ASP A 61 16.01 -9.45 -18.69
C ASP A 61 14.93 -8.52 -18.15
N VAL A 62 13.71 -8.57 -18.71
CA VAL A 62 12.58 -7.74 -18.26
C VAL A 62 12.27 -8.00 -16.80
N GLU A 63 12.21 -9.26 -16.38
CA GLU A 63 11.88 -9.62 -14.99
C GLU A 63 12.96 -9.18 -14.00
N SER A 64 14.24 -9.35 -14.37
CA SER A 64 15.37 -8.91 -13.54
C SER A 64 15.37 -7.39 -13.35
N ARG A 65 15.12 -6.63 -14.43
CA ARG A 65 15.06 -5.17 -14.38
C ARG A 65 13.85 -4.65 -13.62
N LEU A 66 12.67 -5.28 -13.77
CA LEU A 66 11.50 -4.94 -12.97
C LEU A 66 11.79 -5.09 -11.46
N ALA A 67 12.48 -6.15 -11.07
CA ALA A 67 12.88 -6.35 -9.67
C ALA A 67 13.83 -5.26 -9.16
N THR A 68 14.74 -4.80 -9.99
CA THR A 68 15.67 -3.72 -9.63
C THR A 68 14.96 -2.37 -9.51
N LEU A 69 14.02 -2.08 -10.42
CA LEU A 69 13.28 -0.82 -10.44
C LEU A 69 12.23 -0.73 -9.31
N HIS A 70 11.73 -1.86 -8.83
CA HIS A 70 10.68 -1.93 -7.80
C HIS A 70 11.18 -2.65 -6.54
N ALA A 71 12.23 -2.12 -5.91
CA ALA A 71 12.93 -2.76 -4.79
C ALA A 71 12.03 -3.11 -3.57
N LEU A 72 10.89 -2.43 -3.38
CA LEU A 72 9.95 -2.71 -2.29
C LEU A 72 8.93 -3.81 -2.62
N CYS A 73 8.63 -4.05 -3.90
CA CYS A 73 7.62 -5.03 -4.34
C CYS A 73 8.01 -5.72 -5.66
N PRO A 74 9.22 -6.29 -5.75
CA PRO A 74 9.73 -6.90 -6.98
C PRO A 74 8.87 -8.07 -7.47
N GLU A 75 8.39 -8.91 -6.56
CA GLU A 75 7.62 -10.11 -6.92
C GLU A 75 6.22 -9.76 -7.39
N ALA A 76 5.60 -8.74 -6.79
CA ALA A 76 4.30 -8.25 -7.26
C ALA A 76 4.39 -7.72 -8.70
N HIS A 77 5.43 -6.94 -9.04
CA HIS A 77 5.61 -6.43 -10.40
C HIS A 77 5.96 -7.54 -11.40
N ARG A 78 6.81 -8.51 -11.04
CA ARG A 78 7.06 -9.69 -11.87
C ARG A 78 5.78 -10.51 -12.11
N THR A 79 5.01 -10.75 -11.05
CA THR A 79 3.76 -11.51 -11.13
C THR A 79 2.76 -10.79 -12.00
N ALA A 80 2.60 -9.47 -11.85
CA ALA A 80 1.67 -8.68 -12.64
C ALA A 80 2.06 -8.69 -14.14
N TRP A 81 3.34 -8.54 -14.45
CA TRP A 81 3.85 -8.64 -15.81
C TRP A 81 3.55 -10.00 -16.44
N LYS A 82 3.97 -11.11 -15.76
CA LYS A 82 3.72 -12.47 -16.25
C LYS A 82 2.25 -12.79 -16.41
N SER A 83 1.43 -12.39 -15.44
CA SER A 83 0.00 -12.69 -15.46
C SER A 83 -0.73 -11.91 -16.56
N ALA A 84 -0.35 -10.64 -16.80
CA ALA A 84 -0.90 -9.84 -17.88
C ALA A 84 -0.50 -10.39 -19.27
N LEU A 85 0.76 -10.85 -19.43
CA LEU A 85 1.21 -11.51 -20.65
C LEU A 85 0.49 -12.83 -20.90
N ALA A 86 0.37 -13.70 -19.89
CA ALA A 86 -0.38 -14.94 -20.01
C ALA A 86 -1.83 -14.69 -20.39
N ALA A 87 -2.44 -13.65 -19.81
CA ALA A 87 -3.80 -13.22 -20.16
C ALA A 87 -3.88 -12.70 -21.61
N ALA A 88 -2.89 -11.92 -22.07
CA ALA A 88 -2.80 -11.47 -23.47
C ALA A 88 -2.68 -12.63 -24.48
N GLN A 89 -2.17 -13.78 -24.01
CA GLN A 89 -2.05 -15.04 -24.76
C GLN A 89 -3.27 -15.97 -24.56
N GLY A 90 -4.36 -15.48 -23.95
CA GLY A 90 -5.61 -16.22 -23.78
C GLY A 90 -5.72 -17.01 -22.47
N THR A 91 -4.78 -16.93 -21.55
CA THR A 91 -4.78 -17.70 -20.31
C THR A 91 -5.35 -16.91 -19.13
N VAL A 92 -6.32 -17.50 -18.42
CA VAL A 92 -6.82 -16.94 -17.14
C VAL A 92 -5.88 -17.33 -16.01
N VAL A 93 -5.37 -16.35 -15.24
CA VAL A 93 -4.47 -16.59 -14.11
C VAL A 93 -5.14 -16.19 -12.80
N ARG A 94 -5.19 -17.13 -11.86
CA ARG A 94 -5.75 -16.93 -10.50
C ARG A 94 -4.81 -17.42 -9.40
N ALA A 95 -3.84 -18.25 -9.73
CA ALA A 95 -2.89 -18.78 -8.75
C ALA A 95 -1.77 -17.76 -8.49
N ALA A 96 -1.53 -17.48 -7.23
CA ALA A 96 -0.41 -16.65 -6.81
C ALA A 96 0.85 -17.49 -6.61
N PRO A 97 2.02 -17.05 -7.09
CA PRO A 97 3.28 -17.71 -6.78
C PRO A 97 3.63 -17.53 -5.29
N LEU A 98 4.31 -18.50 -4.73
CA LEU A 98 4.77 -18.48 -3.33
C LEU A 98 5.66 -17.26 -3.03
N SER A 99 6.48 -16.83 -4.00
CA SER A 99 7.32 -15.64 -3.88
C SER A 99 6.50 -14.37 -3.61
N LEU A 100 5.34 -14.21 -4.24
CA LEU A 100 4.43 -13.09 -3.99
C LEU A 100 3.85 -13.14 -2.56
N GLN A 101 3.42 -14.31 -2.09
CA GLN A 101 2.91 -14.46 -0.72
C GLN A 101 3.99 -14.10 0.30
N ARG A 102 5.22 -14.57 0.11
CA ARG A 102 6.37 -14.25 0.97
C ARG A 102 6.67 -12.75 0.98
N GLU A 103 6.61 -12.09 -0.17
CA GLU A 103 6.80 -10.64 -0.26
C GLU A 103 5.73 -9.89 0.54
N ILE A 104 4.46 -10.24 0.41
CA ILE A 104 3.36 -9.59 1.14
C ILE A 104 3.51 -9.82 2.65
N LEU A 105 3.80 -11.05 3.07
CA LEU A 105 4.05 -11.39 4.47
C LEU A 105 5.23 -10.58 5.04
N TRP A 106 6.36 -10.53 4.31
CA TRP A 106 7.53 -9.75 4.68
C TRP A 106 7.21 -8.27 4.85
N GLU A 107 6.52 -7.68 3.87
CA GLU A 107 6.18 -6.26 3.90
C GLU A 107 5.22 -5.92 5.05
N HIS A 108 4.24 -6.76 5.37
CA HIS A 108 3.37 -6.56 6.53
C HIS A 108 4.14 -6.67 7.85
N LEU A 109 4.97 -7.69 7.98
CA LEU A 109 5.76 -7.90 9.20
C LEU A 109 6.73 -6.74 9.42
N ARG A 110 7.47 -6.32 8.40
CA ARG A 110 8.37 -5.17 8.44
C ARG A 110 7.63 -3.88 8.76
N PHE A 111 6.51 -3.62 8.08
CA PHE A 111 5.68 -2.44 8.33
C PHE A 111 5.20 -2.38 9.78
N LEU A 112 4.56 -3.45 10.26
CA LEU A 112 3.94 -3.48 11.59
C LEU A 112 4.97 -3.43 12.73
N THR A 113 6.15 -4.02 12.55
CA THR A 113 7.14 -4.14 13.63
C THR A 113 8.23 -3.08 13.59
N PHE A 114 8.50 -2.48 12.44
CA PHE A 114 9.65 -1.59 12.27
C PHE A 114 9.31 -0.26 11.59
N ASP A 115 8.85 -0.27 10.32
CA ASP A 115 8.76 0.96 9.52
C ASP A 115 7.71 1.94 10.07
N ALA A 116 6.48 1.49 10.31
CA ALA A 116 5.42 2.34 10.81
C ALA A 116 5.69 2.81 12.26
N PRO A 117 6.04 1.93 13.22
CA PRO A 117 6.42 2.38 14.55
C PRO A 117 7.54 3.42 14.56
N ARG A 118 8.60 3.20 13.76
CA ARG A 118 9.71 4.15 13.64
C ARG A 118 9.26 5.50 13.08
N THR A 119 8.47 5.48 12.01
CA THR A 119 7.98 6.70 11.34
C THR A 119 7.04 7.49 12.24
N LEU A 120 6.23 6.80 13.04
CA LEU A 120 5.24 7.40 13.94
C LEU A 120 5.80 7.78 15.32
N GLY A 121 7.08 7.51 15.57
CA GLY A 121 7.70 7.80 16.86
C GLY A 121 7.26 6.88 18.00
N THR A 122 6.61 5.75 17.68
CA THR A 122 6.36 4.66 18.62
C THR A 122 7.55 3.70 18.60
N ALA A 123 7.83 3.00 19.70
CA ALA A 123 9.03 2.17 19.75
C ALA A 123 8.96 0.99 18.76
N PRO A 124 9.85 0.93 17.76
CA PRO A 124 9.92 -0.20 16.82
C PRO A 124 10.49 -1.46 17.51
N LEU A 125 10.53 -2.56 16.75
CA LEU A 125 11.27 -3.76 17.15
C LEU A 125 12.73 -3.41 17.49
N SER A 126 13.16 -3.77 18.67
CA SER A 126 14.49 -3.44 19.21
C SER A 126 15.62 -4.34 18.68
N ASP A 127 15.27 -5.48 18.07
CA ASP A 127 16.23 -6.47 17.57
C ASP A 127 16.19 -6.55 16.03
N PRO A 128 17.04 -5.81 15.31
CA PRO A 128 17.15 -5.90 13.86
C PRO A 128 17.56 -7.29 13.35
N ALA A 129 18.31 -8.08 14.14
CA ALA A 129 18.71 -9.42 13.73
C ALA A 129 17.51 -10.35 13.59
N ALA A 130 16.45 -10.15 14.41
CA ALA A 130 15.22 -10.89 14.30
C ALA A 130 14.54 -10.71 12.92
N LEU A 131 14.62 -9.51 12.32
CA LEU A 131 14.11 -9.27 10.97
C LEU A 131 14.94 -10.01 9.90
N GLY A 132 16.28 -10.04 10.04
CA GLY A 132 17.13 -10.81 9.14
C GLY A 132 16.82 -12.31 9.21
N HIS A 133 16.67 -12.86 10.41
CA HIS A 133 16.27 -14.24 10.61
C HIS A 133 14.88 -14.55 10.00
N LEU A 134 13.91 -13.66 10.20
CA LEU A 134 12.58 -13.79 9.62
C LEU A 134 12.62 -13.87 8.09
N ARG A 135 13.42 -13.02 7.44
CA ARG A 135 13.58 -13.03 6.00
C ARG A 135 14.12 -14.37 5.51
N ASN A 136 15.16 -14.89 6.16
CA ASN A 136 15.74 -16.19 5.83
C ASN A 136 14.71 -17.33 6.01
N CYS A 137 13.87 -17.28 7.05
CA CYS A 137 12.79 -18.25 7.24
C CYS A 137 11.77 -18.21 6.10
N LEU A 138 11.36 -17.02 5.67
CA LEU A 138 10.44 -16.86 4.55
C LEU A 138 11.05 -17.35 3.24
N GLU A 139 12.31 -17.05 2.97
CA GLU A 139 13.02 -17.49 1.76
C GLU A 139 13.22 -19.02 1.73
N ALA A 140 13.46 -19.65 2.88
CA ALA A 140 13.68 -21.09 3.00
C ALA A 140 12.39 -21.93 2.98
N ALA A 141 11.22 -21.32 3.16
CA ALA A 141 9.95 -22.05 3.25
C ALA A 141 9.65 -22.83 1.96
N PRO A 142 9.23 -24.11 2.03
CA PRO A 142 8.95 -24.90 0.83
C PRO A 142 7.63 -24.50 0.15
N ASP A 143 6.65 -24.08 0.94
CA ASP A 143 5.29 -23.71 0.51
C ASP A 143 4.67 -22.68 1.48
N SER A 144 3.43 -22.31 1.24
CA SER A 144 2.70 -21.32 2.07
C SER A 144 2.51 -21.80 3.51
N ALA A 145 2.24 -23.08 3.73
CA ALA A 145 2.07 -23.65 5.06
C ALA A 145 3.40 -23.68 5.83
N GLY A 146 4.49 -24.04 5.15
CA GLY A 146 5.85 -23.96 5.68
C GLY A 146 6.24 -22.53 6.03
N ALA A 147 5.92 -21.55 5.18
CA ALA A 147 6.15 -20.14 5.47
C ALA A 147 5.41 -19.72 6.74
N ALA A 148 4.11 -20.02 6.84
CA ALA A 148 3.30 -19.70 8.00
C ALA A 148 3.86 -20.36 9.29
N ALA A 149 4.25 -21.64 9.23
CA ALA A 149 4.82 -22.35 10.37
C ALA A 149 6.14 -21.75 10.84
N LEU A 150 7.05 -21.42 9.91
CA LEU A 150 8.36 -20.86 10.22
C LEU A 150 8.31 -19.44 10.80
N ILE A 151 7.36 -18.61 10.39
CA ILE A 151 7.23 -17.23 10.89
C ILE A 151 6.33 -17.13 12.13
N ARG A 152 5.57 -18.16 12.46
CA ARG A 152 4.65 -18.17 13.60
C ARG A 152 5.31 -17.77 14.95
N PRO A 153 6.51 -18.28 15.32
CA PRO A 153 7.18 -17.83 16.54
C PRO A 153 7.49 -16.33 16.54
N PHE A 154 7.86 -15.77 15.39
CA PHE A 154 8.11 -14.34 15.25
C PHE A 154 6.80 -13.55 15.43
N ILE A 155 5.70 -13.97 14.76
CA ILE A 155 4.40 -13.33 14.92
C ILE A 155 3.97 -13.36 16.39
N THR A 156 4.02 -14.52 17.03
CA THR A 156 3.66 -14.67 18.44
C THR A 156 4.44 -13.73 19.33
N ARG A 157 5.76 -13.65 19.15
CA ARG A 157 6.65 -12.89 20.04
C ARG A 157 6.60 -11.38 19.77
N PHE A 158 6.62 -10.95 18.51
CA PHE A 158 6.90 -9.56 18.14
C PHE A 158 5.68 -8.83 17.56
N VAL A 159 4.65 -9.54 17.14
CA VAL A 159 3.44 -8.92 16.55
C VAL A 159 2.26 -9.03 17.50
N THR A 160 1.87 -10.24 17.89
CA THR A 160 0.63 -10.47 18.64
C THR A 160 0.81 -10.51 20.15
N GLY A 161 1.96 -10.91 20.67
CA GLY A 161 2.20 -11.15 22.10
C GLY A 161 1.43 -12.37 22.64
N MET A 162 0.75 -13.11 21.77
CA MET A 162 -0.06 -14.30 22.06
C MET A 162 -0.13 -15.18 20.80
N PRO A 163 -0.63 -16.42 20.90
CA PRO A 163 -0.88 -17.24 19.70
C PRO A 163 -1.74 -16.48 18.67
N PRO A 164 -1.35 -16.46 17.38
CA PRO A 164 -2.03 -15.69 16.32
C PRO A 164 -3.55 -15.96 16.24
N GLU A 165 -3.98 -17.18 16.50
CA GLU A 165 -5.38 -17.59 16.47
C GLU A 165 -6.23 -16.82 17.49
N ARG A 166 -5.66 -16.57 18.67
CA ARG A 166 -6.34 -15.78 19.71
C ARG A 166 -6.56 -14.32 19.31
N LEU A 167 -5.62 -13.75 18.56
CA LEU A 167 -5.81 -12.40 18.03
C LEU A 167 -6.84 -12.40 16.91
N ASN A 168 -6.92 -13.43 16.10
CA ASN A 168 -7.91 -13.56 15.03
C ASN A 168 -9.36 -13.71 15.56
N GLU A 169 -9.54 -14.10 16.83
CA GLU A 169 -10.83 -14.11 17.50
C GLU A 169 -11.32 -12.69 17.90
N ILE A 170 -10.46 -11.69 17.82
CA ILE A 170 -10.82 -10.30 18.14
C ILE A 170 -11.66 -9.72 17.02
N THR A 171 -12.94 -9.43 17.33
CA THR A 171 -13.90 -8.92 16.35
C THR A 171 -14.44 -7.53 16.67
N THR A 172 -14.08 -6.95 17.83
CA THR A 172 -14.58 -5.64 18.24
C THR A 172 -13.46 -4.67 18.57
N ARG A 173 -13.74 -3.36 18.40
CA ARG A 173 -12.83 -2.29 18.79
C ARG A 173 -12.40 -2.40 20.27
N GLN A 174 -13.35 -2.67 21.18
CA GLN A 174 -13.05 -2.79 22.60
C GLN A 174 -12.08 -3.94 22.89
N ALA A 175 -12.25 -5.10 22.23
CA ALA A 175 -11.34 -6.23 22.37
C ALA A 175 -9.96 -5.92 21.78
N LEU A 176 -9.88 -5.22 20.64
CA LEU A 176 -8.62 -4.74 20.05
C LEU A 176 -7.91 -3.76 20.98
N THR A 177 -8.63 -2.83 21.61
CA THR A 177 -8.07 -1.90 22.60
C THR A 177 -7.51 -2.63 23.82
N ARG A 178 -8.26 -3.59 24.37
CA ARG A 178 -7.77 -4.43 25.50
C ARG A 178 -6.53 -5.21 25.14
N TRP A 179 -6.51 -5.83 23.94
CA TRP A 179 -5.32 -6.52 23.46
C TRP A 179 -4.13 -5.57 23.34
N ALA A 180 -4.29 -4.42 22.72
CA ALA A 180 -3.23 -3.45 22.58
C ALA A 180 -2.65 -3.02 23.96
N GLN A 181 -3.51 -2.89 24.98
CA GLN A 181 -3.11 -2.56 26.34
C GLN A 181 -2.45 -3.73 27.11
N SER A 182 -2.72 -4.98 26.72
CA SER A 182 -2.23 -6.17 27.42
C SER A 182 -0.84 -6.62 27.02
N THR A 183 -0.27 -6.05 25.96
CA THR A 183 1.04 -6.44 25.43
C THR A 183 1.87 -5.23 25.02
N SER A 184 3.20 -5.41 24.95
CA SER A 184 4.16 -4.37 24.59
C SER A 184 4.81 -4.60 23.23
N THR A 185 4.13 -5.33 22.31
CA THR A 185 4.62 -5.50 20.93
C THR A 185 4.59 -4.17 20.18
N ALA A 186 5.40 -4.02 19.13
CA ALA A 186 5.44 -2.78 18.36
C ALA A 186 4.07 -2.40 17.75
N PRO A 187 3.30 -3.33 17.14
CA PRO A 187 1.94 -3.02 16.67
C PRO A 187 0.99 -2.61 17.80
N ALA A 188 1.09 -3.25 18.98
CA ALA A 188 0.25 -2.91 20.12
C ALA A 188 0.50 -1.48 20.61
N ARG A 189 1.78 -1.09 20.79
CA ARG A 189 2.15 0.29 21.16
C ARG A 189 1.69 1.31 20.11
N MET A 190 1.84 0.99 18.84
CA MET A 190 1.37 1.84 17.75
C MET A 190 -0.15 2.05 17.83
N LEU A 191 -0.93 0.99 18.00
CA LEU A 191 -2.39 1.09 18.15
C LEU A 191 -2.80 1.80 19.45
N GLN A 192 -2.09 1.61 20.56
CA GLN A 192 -2.31 2.38 21.80
C GLN A 192 -2.17 3.89 21.55
N ALA A 193 -1.08 4.31 20.87
CA ALA A 193 -0.87 5.71 20.54
C ALA A 193 -1.98 6.26 19.63
N LEU A 194 -2.43 5.46 18.66
CA LEU A 194 -3.54 5.85 17.78
C LEU A 194 -4.86 5.94 18.55
N PHE A 195 -5.18 5.00 19.44
CA PHE A 195 -6.38 5.05 20.27
C PHE A 195 -6.42 6.25 21.22
N ALA A 196 -5.25 6.69 21.69
CA ALA A 196 -5.12 7.87 22.54
C ALA A 196 -5.24 9.19 21.75
N SER A 197 -5.21 9.16 20.43
CA SER A 197 -5.28 10.34 19.57
C SER A 197 -6.72 10.69 19.17
N ASP A 198 -6.94 11.93 18.78
CA ASP A 198 -8.22 12.44 18.26
C ASP A 198 -8.51 12.03 16.81
N ILE A 199 -7.53 11.41 16.13
CA ILE A 199 -7.61 11.09 14.70
C ILE A 199 -7.98 9.63 14.39
N ALA A 200 -8.02 8.74 15.38
CA ALA A 200 -8.29 7.32 15.17
C ALA A 200 -9.58 7.07 14.36
N ASN A 201 -10.59 7.90 14.58
CA ASN A 201 -11.92 7.82 13.95
C ASN A 201 -12.08 8.75 12.74
N THR A 202 -11.01 9.43 12.28
CA THR A 202 -11.11 10.29 11.09
C THR A 202 -11.62 9.47 9.92
N PRO A 203 -12.79 9.82 9.32
CA PRO A 203 -13.45 8.98 8.34
C PRO A 203 -12.72 9.01 7.01
N LEU A 204 -12.64 7.85 6.36
CA LEU A 204 -12.15 7.69 4.99
C LEU A 204 -13.35 7.63 4.04
N SER A 205 -13.86 8.79 3.64
CA SER A 205 -14.99 8.92 2.72
C SER A 205 -14.53 8.77 1.28
N THR A 206 -14.35 7.53 0.81
CA THR A 206 -13.92 7.21 -0.55
C THR A 206 -14.47 5.86 -1.00
N ARG A 207 -14.46 5.63 -2.31
CA ARG A 207 -14.80 4.31 -2.86
C ARG A 207 -13.63 3.35 -2.73
N SER A 208 -13.93 2.09 -2.43
CA SER A 208 -12.96 1.01 -2.41
C SER A 208 -12.73 0.44 -3.80
N PHE A 209 -11.50 0.10 -4.12
CA PHE A 209 -11.14 -0.58 -5.36
C PHE A 209 -11.55 -2.06 -5.28
N THR A 210 -12.67 -2.38 -5.90
CA THR A 210 -13.24 -3.76 -5.94
C THR A 210 -13.40 -4.28 -7.38
N ALA A 211 -12.77 -3.62 -8.34
CA ALA A 211 -12.94 -3.95 -9.75
C ALA A 211 -12.39 -5.32 -10.13
N SER A 212 -13.05 -5.96 -11.08
CA SER A 212 -12.50 -7.07 -11.85
C SER A 212 -11.49 -6.59 -12.89
N PRO A 213 -10.61 -7.47 -13.43
CA PRO A 213 -9.72 -7.10 -14.53
C PRO A 213 -10.44 -6.55 -15.75
N ALA A 214 -11.66 -7.05 -16.05
CA ALA A 214 -12.47 -6.58 -17.18
C ALA A 214 -12.97 -5.14 -16.96
N GLU A 215 -13.39 -4.80 -15.75
CA GLU A 215 -13.78 -3.43 -15.38
C GLU A 215 -12.58 -2.49 -15.41
N ALA A 216 -11.46 -2.89 -14.81
CA ALA A 216 -10.21 -2.14 -14.82
C ALA A 216 -9.73 -1.87 -16.26
N ALA A 217 -9.84 -2.86 -17.16
CA ALA A 217 -9.49 -2.69 -18.58
C ALA A 217 -10.35 -1.64 -19.29
N ARG A 218 -11.64 -1.52 -18.94
CA ARG A 218 -12.49 -0.46 -19.49
C ARG A 218 -12.03 0.93 -19.07
N TRP A 219 -11.66 1.10 -17.79
CA TRP A 219 -11.14 2.39 -17.30
C TRP A 219 -9.83 2.76 -17.99
N LEU A 220 -8.91 1.80 -18.12
CA LEU A 220 -7.63 2.01 -18.80
C LEU A 220 -7.79 2.43 -20.27
N LYS A 221 -8.90 2.09 -20.92
CA LYS A 221 -9.19 2.45 -22.32
C LYS A 221 -9.85 3.83 -22.46
N ALA A 222 -10.30 4.43 -21.37
CA ALA A 222 -10.90 5.76 -21.42
C ALA A 222 -9.87 6.79 -21.92
N PRO A 223 -10.27 7.71 -22.84
CA PRO A 223 -9.34 8.67 -23.46
C PRO A 223 -8.66 9.61 -22.48
N ASP A 224 -9.32 9.90 -21.37
CA ASP A 224 -8.90 10.79 -20.29
C ASP A 224 -8.20 10.07 -19.13
N PHE A 225 -8.01 8.75 -19.23
CA PHE A 225 -7.37 7.97 -18.19
C PHE A 225 -5.86 8.27 -18.10
N VAL A 226 -5.41 8.66 -16.90
CA VAL A 226 -4.02 8.91 -16.60
C VAL A 226 -3.54 7.95 -15.50
N ALA A 227 -2.58 7.10 -15.80
CA ALA A 227 -2.13 6.02 -14.91
C ALA A 227 -1.52 6.53 -13.58
N THR A 228 -0.91 7.72 -13.59
CA THR A 228 -0.31 8.34 -12.38
C THR A 228 -1.32 9.14 -11.53
N THR A 229 -2.53 9.35 -12.03
CA THR A 229 -3.64 10.02 -11.34
C THR A 229 -4.96 9.32 -11.69
N PRO A 230 -5.07 8.01 -11.38
CA PRO A 230 -6.17 7.19 -11.88
C PRO A 230 -7.50 7.58 -11.27
N THR A 231 -8.52 7.54 -12.13
CA THR A 231 -9.92 7.61 -11.71
C THR A 231 -10.70 6.45 -12.32
N ALA A 232 -11.69 5.97 -11.61
CA ALA A 232 -12.68 5.05 -12.09
C ALA A 232 -14.03 5.76 -12.06
N GLU A 233 -14.67 5.94 -13.22
CA GLU A 233 -15.91 6.71 -13.34
C GLU A 233 -15.80 8.12 -12.73
N GLY A 234 -14.67 8.79 -12.98
CA GLY A 234 -14.39 10.14 -12.49
C GLY A 234 -14.04 10.24 -11.01
N VAL A 235 -13.91 9.13 -10.29
CA VAL A 235 -13.57 9.10 -8.84
C VAL A 235 -12.33 8.27 -8.58
N SER A 236 -11.40 8.81 -7.79
CA SER A 236 -10.27 8.03 -7.30
C SER A 236 -10.73 7.02 -6.25
N GLN A 237 -10.12 5.84 -6.27
CA GLN A 237 -10.51 4.73 -5.39
C GLN A 237 -9.42 4.40 -4.37
N ALA A 238 -9.83 3.98 -3.18
CA ALA A 238 -8.93 3.52 -2.15
C ALA A 238 -8.57 2.05 -2.35
N THR A 239 -7.31 1.68 -2.16
CA THR A 239 -6.85 0.30 -2.20
C THR A 239 -5.90 0.01 -1.04
N GLY A 240 -5.92 -1.23 -0.55
CA GLY A 240 -5.10 -1.64 0.60
C GLY A 240 -5.62 -2.92 1.24
N ALA A 241 -4.97 -3.34 2.31
CA ALA A 241 -5.43 -4.45 3.14
C ALA A 241 -6.88 -4.26 3.62
N PHE A 242 -7.28 -3.03 3.98
CA PHE A 242 -8.62 -2.72 4.47
C PHE A 242 -9.74 -2.97 3.43
N VAL A 243 -9.42 -2.94 2.15
CA VAL A 243 -10.36 -3.30 1.07
C VAL A 243 -10.49 -4.82 0.96
N ARG A 244 -9.38 -5.55 1.03
CA ARG A 244 -9.38 -7.01 0.94
C ARG A 244 -9.95 -7.68 2.18
N GLU A 245 -9.75 -7.09 3.34
CA GLU A 245 -10.25 -7.53 4.65
C GLU A 245 -11.60 -6.91 5.01
N ALA A 246 -12.29 -6.25 4.09
CA ALA A 246 -13.55 -5.56 4.37
C ALA A 246 -14.63 -6.45 5.04
N GLU A 247 -14.63 -7.74 4.70
CA GLU A 247 -15.56 -8.72 5.28
C GLU A 247 -15.06 -9.35 6.60
N HIS A 248 -13.80 -9.07 7.00
CA HIS A 248 -13.29 -9.56 8.28
C HIS A 248 -14.08 -8.95 9.45
N PRO A 249 -14.56 -9.76 10.43
CA PRO A 249 -15.45 -9.27 11.48
C PRO A 249 -14.91 -8.07 12.26
N LEU A 250 -13.61 -8.02 12.55
CA LEU A 250 -12.98 -6.87 13.20
C LEU A 250 -13.11 -5.62 12.31
N ILE A 251 -12.77 -5.70 11.04
CA ILE A 251 -12.76 -4.55 10.13
C ILE A 251 -14.18 -4.00 9.95
N ARG A 252 -15.17 -4.86 9.79
CA ARG A 252 -16.61 -4.49 9.75
C ARG A 252 -17.08 -3.80 11.02
N ASN A 253 -16.57 -4.21 12.18
CA ASN A 253 -16.99 -3.72 13.49
C ASN A 253 -16.18 -2.53 14.01
N LEU A 254 -15.09 -2.12 13.31
CA LEU A 254 -14.30 -0.95 13.74
C LEU A 254 -15.05 0.36 13.53
N SER A 255 -15.81 0.45 12.46
CA SER A 255 -16.69 1.61 12.19
C SER A 255 -17.70 1.26 11.10
N SER A 256 -18.82 2.02 11.05
CA SER A 256 -19.79 1.98 9.95
C SER A 256 -19.21 2.49 8.62
N ALA A 257 -18.08 3.19 8.66
CA ALA A 257 -17.28 3.63 7.50
C ALA A 257 -15.80 3.42 7.80
N PRO A 258 -14.96 3.09 6.80
CA PRO A 258 -13.51 3.03 6.98
C PRO A 258 -12.97 4.31 7.60
N ALA A 259 -12.04 4.17 8.54
CA ALA A 259 -11.41 5.27 9.24
C ALA A 259 -9.89 5.05 9.28
N LEU A 260 -9.13 6.03 9.77
CA LEU A 260 -7.67 5.92 9.87
C LEU A 260 -7.24 4.65 10.63
N LEU A 261 -7.93 4.33 11.74
CA LEU A 261 -7.68 3.10 12.49
C LEU A 261 -7.78 1.84 11.63
N THR A 262 -8.72 1.81 10.69
CA THR A 262 -8.98 0.65 9.83
C THR A 262 -7.76 0.34 8.93
N LEU A 263 -7.00 1.37 8.50
CA LEU A 263 -5.80 1.16 7.67
C LEU A 263 -4.74 0.31 8.40
N PHE A 264 -4.54 0.57 9.69
CA PHE A 264 -3.55 -0.17 10.50
C PHE A 264 -4.07 -1.53 10.97
N ALA A 265 -5.34 -1.58 11.43
CA ALA A 265 -5.95 -2.82 11.87
C ALA A 265 -6.04 -3.86 10.74
N ALA A 266 -6.37 -3.42 9.53
CA ALA A 266 -6.49 -4.32 8.39
C ALA A 266 -5.15 -4.95 7.96
N ARG A 267 -4.02 -4.27 8.14
CA ARG A 267 -2.71 -4.89 7.90
C ARG A 267 -2.41 -6.02 8.90
N LEU A 268 -2.87 -5.84 10.14
CA LEU A 268 -2.73 -6.89 11.15
C LEU A 268 -3.63 -8.08 10.84
N THR A 269 -4.90 -7.85 10.47
CA THR A 269 -5.82 -8.94 10.09
C THR A 269 -5.36 -9.65 8.83
N GLU A 270 -4.92 -8.92 7.79
CA GLU A 270 -4.42 -9.53 6.55
C GLU A 270 -3.16 -10.39 6.79
N LEU A 271 -2.23 -9.95 7.63
CA LEU A 271 -1.08 -10.77 8.03
C LEU A 271 -1.56 -12.11 8.64
N LEU A 272 -2.56 -12.07 9.53
CA LEU A 272 -3.09 -13.28 10.15
C LEU A 272 -3.86 -14.15 9.16
N SER A 273 -4.67 -13.54 8.30
CA SER A 273 -5.42 -14.23 7.23
C SER A 273 -4.49 -14.96 6.26
N LEU A 274 -3.36 -14.33 5.88
CA LEU A 274 -2.36 -14.93 4.98
C LEU A 274 -1.57 -16.07 5.63
N THR A 275 -1.53 -16.14 6.96
CA THR A 275 -0.87 -17.23 7.71
C THR A 275 -1.83 -18.32 8.19
N ALA A 276 -3.12 -18.16 7.96
CA ALA A 276 -4.12 -19.18 8.25
C ALA A 276 -3.97 -20.37 7.28
N THR A 277 -4.36 -21.56 7.75
CA THR A 277 -4.28 -22.81 6.97
C THR A 277 -5.08 -22.74 5.67
N VAL A 278 -6.16 -21.97 5.65
CA VAL A 278 -6.99 -21.70 4.47
C VAL A 278 -7.16 -20.20 4.37
N SER A 279 -6.45 -19.59 3.41
CA SER A 279 -6.65 -18.17 3.10
C SER A 279 -7.68 -18.01 1.99
N SER A 280 -8.69 -17.16 2.20
CA SER A 280 -9.69 -16.80 1.19
C SER A 280 -9.25 -15.64 0.31
N ILE A 281 -8.09 -15.03 0.59
CA ILE A 281 -7.61 -13.84 -0.13
C ILE A 281 -7.10 -14.24 -1.51
N SER A 282 -7.74 -13.73 -2.55
CA SER A 282 -7.24 -13.85 -3.92
C SER A 282 -6.13 -12.82 -4.16
N LEU A 283 -4.90 -13.31 -4.37
CA LEU A 283 -3.73 -12.45 -4.57
C LEU A 283 -3.47 -12.10 -6.04
N VAL A 284 -4.01 -12.89 -6.98
CA VAL A 284 -3.83 -12.69 -8.42
C VAL A 284 -5.14 -12.94 -9.15
N HIS A 285 -5.49 -12.04 -10.03
CA HIS A 285 -6.59 -12.21 -10.96
C HIS A 285 -6.22 -11.58 -12.30
N ALA A 286 -6.07 -12.38 -13.36
CA ALA A 286 -5.79 -11.89 -14.69
C ALA A 286 -6.62 -12.61 -15.74
N LEU A 287 -7.11 -11.87 -16.71
CA LEU A 287 -7.89 -12.39 -17.84
C LEU A 287 -7.57 -11.67 -19.15
N PRO A 288 -7.85 -12.31 -20.29
CA PRO A 288 -7.94 -11.64 -21.58
C PRO A 288 -8.96 -10.52 -21.53
N THR A 289 -8.60 -9.34 -22.01
CA THR A 289 -9.46 -8.13 -22.01
C THR A 289 -9.59 -7.48 -23.39
N GLY A 290 -9.03 -8.12 -24.40
CA GLY A 290 -9.10 -7.75 -25.80
C GLY A 290 -8.31 -8.75 -26.65
N ASP A 291 -8.26 -8.51 -27.96
CA ASP A 291 -7.43 -9.30 -28.87
C ASP A 291 -5.96 -9.04 -28.55
N HIS A 292 -5.23 -10.10 -28.24
CA HIS A 292 -3.84 -10.05 -27.77
C HIS A 292 -3.61 -9.04 -26.59
N GLU A 293 -4.64 -8.80 -25.78
CA GLU A 293 -4.57 -7.90 -24.63
C GLU A 293 -4.98 -8.63 -23.34
N GLY A 294 -4.17 -8.49 -22.29
CA GLY A 294 -4.41 -9.05 -20.97
C GLY A 294 -4.32 -8.01 -19.88
N THR A 295 -5.20 -8.13 -18.89
CA THR A 295 -5.21 -7.29 -17.69
C THR A 295 -5.04 -8.15 -16.45
N ALA A 296 -4.10 -7.77 -15.58
CA ALA A 296 -3.81 -8.42 -14.31
C ALA A 296 -4.00 -7.45 -13.14
N LEU A 297 -4.68 -7.93 -12.13
CA LEU A 297 -4.75 -7.35 -10.79
C LEU A 297 -3.94 -8.24 -9.84
N VAL A 298 -2.98 -7.65 -9.16
CA VAL A 298 -2.08 -8.36 -8.23
C VAL A 298 -2.07 -7.65 -6.90
N ALA A 299 -2.30 -8.40 -5.83
CA ALA A 299 -2.23 -7.88 -4.48
C ALA A 299 -0.77 -7.53 -4.12
N THR A 300 -0.59 -6.42 -3.43
CA THR A 300 0.62 -6.06 -2.71
C THR A 300 0.26 -5.72 -1.27
N ALA A 301 1.21 -5.66 -0.37
CA ALA A 301 0.94 -5.21 1.00
C ALA A 301 0.32 -3.79 1.05
N ARG A 302 0.52 -2.98 0.00
CA ARG A 302 0.01 -1.59 -0.11
C ARG A 302 -1.34 -1.47 -0.80
N GLY A 303 -1.79 -2.52 -1.50
CA GLY A 303 -3.04 -2.52 -2.25
C GLY A 303 -2.93 -3.27 -3.57
N THR A 304 -3.82 -2.97 -4.51
CA THR A 304 -3.90 -3.64 -5.81
C THR A 304 -3.01 -2.95 -6.84
N LEU A 305 -2.06 -3.72 -7.38
CA LEU A 305 -1.25 -3.37 -8.54
C LEU A 305 -1.96 -3.83 -9.81
N LEU A 306 -2.06 -2.95 -10.80
CA LEU A 306 -2.71 -3.23 -12.06
C LEU A 306 -1.70 -3.15 -13.20
N TYR A 307 -1.69 -4.18 -14.04
CA TYR A 307 -0.98 -4.21 -15.32
C TYR A 307 -1.96 -4.52 -16.45
N GLN A 308 -1.84 -3.78 -17.55
CA GLN A 308 -2.45 -4.12 -18.84
C GLN A 308 -1.36 -4.17 -19.89
N VAL A 309 -1.33 -5.25 -20.66
CA VAL A 309 -0.34 -5.45 -21.72
C VAL A 309 -1.07 -5.88 -22.99
N SER A 310 -0.80 -5.21 -24.11
CA SER A 310 -1.10 -5.73 -25.43
C SER A 310 0.18 -6.18 -26.12
N ILE A 311 0.09 -7.27 -26.89
CA ILE A 311 1.21 -7.87 -27.63
C ILE A 311 0.92 -7.88 -29.12
N ASN A 312 1.94 -7.67 -29.93
CA ASN A 312 1.81 -7.76 -31.38
C ASN A 312 2.24 -9.13 -31.92
N GLU A 313 2.03 -9.37 -33.22
CA GLU A 313 2.39 -10.61 -33.90
C GLU A 313 3.88 -10.96 -33.79
N LYS A 314 4.77 -9.97 -33.59
CA LYS A 314 6.20 -10.15 -33.40
C LYS A 314 6.61 -10.49 -31.95
N GLN A 315 5.63 -10.81 -31.10
CA GLN A 315 5.84 -11.11 -29.68
C GLN A 315 6.52 -9.96 -28.92
N ARG A 316 6.14 -8.72 -29.22
CA ARG A 316 6.58 -7.53 -28.50
C ARG A 316 5.40 -6.90 -27.76
N ALA A 317 5.68 -6.35 -26.57
CA ALA A 317 4.72 -5.54 -25.85
C ALA A 317 4.45 -4.26 -26.65
N GLU A 318 3.25 -4.14 -27.23
CA GLU A 318 2.87 -3.00 -28.04
C GLU A 318 2.41 -1.82 -27.18
N ARG A 319 1.70 -2.12 -26.10
CA ARG A 319 1.25 -1.14 -25.11
C ARG A 319 1.31 -1.75 -23.73
N VAL A 320 1.83 -0.97 -22.80
CA VAL A 320 1.88 -1.33 -21.37
C VAL A 320 1.29 -0.20 -20.55
N ARG A 321 0.40 -0.52 -19.63
CA ARG A 321 -0.15 0.39 -18.62
C ARG A 321 0.06 -0.21 -17.25
N ILE A 322 0.52 0.62 -16.31
CA ILE A 322 0.80 0.23 -14.93
C ILE A 322 0.15 1.25 -14.02
N VAL A 323 -0.68 0.79 -13.09
CA VAL A 323 -1.25 1.62 -12.04
C VAL A 323 -0.93 0.98 -10.70
N THR A 324 -0.22 1.70 -9.85
CA THR A 324 0.20 1.19 -8.53
C THR A 324 -0.79 1.61 -7.43
N PRO A 325 -0.78 0.93 -6.28
CA PRO A 325 -1.56 1.38 -5.12
C PRO A 325 -1.27 2.82 -4.71
N THR A 326 -0.01 3.27 -4.86
CA THR A 326 0.38 4.65 -4.56
C THR A 326 -0.30 5.65 -5.51
N ASP A 327 -0.43 5.30 -6.80
CA ASP A 327 -1.10 6.18 -7.77
C ASP A 327 -2.59 6.36 -7.42
N TRP A 328 -3.28 5.29 -6.98
CA TRP A 328 -4.66 5.35 -6.50
C TRP A 328 -4.79 6.15 -5.20
N ASN A 329 -4.04 5.77 -4.17
CA ASN A 329 -4.21 6.31 -2.82
C ASN A 329 -3.75 7.76 -2.70
N PHE A 330 -2.79 8.20 -3.54
CA PHE A 330 -2.22 9.55 -3.55
C PHE A 330 -2.58 10.35 -4.82
N ALA A 331 -3.64 9.97 -5.52
CA ALA A 331 -4.20 10.81 -6.58
C ALA A 331 -4.62 12.20 -6.04
N PRO A 332 -4.67 13.25 -6.87
CA PRO A 332 -5.00 14.61 -6.42
C PRO A 332 -6.30 14.71 -5.62
N ASP A 333 -7.33 13.96 -5.99
CA ASP A 333 -8.62 13.85 -5.28
C ASP A 333 -8.78 12.47 -4.60
N GLY A 334 -7.64 11.83 -4.30
CA GLY A 334 -7.60 10.47 -3.78
C GLY A 334 -7.82 10.36 -2.26
N PRO A 335 -7.81 9.10 -1.79
CA PRO A 335 -8.08 8.77 -0.39
C PRO A 335 -7.19 9.49 0.61
N CYS A 336 -5.90 9.65 0.30
CA CYS A 336 -4.96 10.35 1.18
C CYS A 336 -5.38 11.82 1.39
N ARG A 337 -5.69 12.54 0.29
CA ARG A 337 -6.16 13.93 0.39
C ARG A 337 -7.46 14.03 1.17
N THR A 338 -8.42 13.14 0.90
CA THR A 338 -9.71 13.10 1.59
C THR A 338 -9.51 12.95 3.11
N LEU A 339 -8.68 12.00 3.53
CA LEU A 339 -8.40 11.75 4.93
C LEU A 339 -7.64 12.92 5.60
N LEU A 340 -6.65 13.50 4.89
CA LEU A 340 -5.94 14.70 5.37
C LEU A 340 -6.89 15.90 5.55
N SER A 341 -7.84 16.09 4.64
CA SER A 341 -8.80 17.20 4.71
C SER A 341 -9.80 17.06 5.87
N ALA A 342 -9.99 15.85 6.39
CA ALA A 342 -10.84 15.56 7.54
C ALA A 342 -10.11 15.67 8.89
N LEU A 343 -8.78 15.89 8.89
CA LEU A 343 -8.01 16.02 10.13
C LEU A 343 -8.33 17.36 10.84
N PRO A 344 -8.43 17.35 12.16
CA PRO A 344 -8.50 18.60 12.93
C PRO A 344 -7.18 19.36 12.85
N PHE A 345 -7.24 20.66 12.67
CA PHE A 345 -6.10 21.56 12.59
C PHE A 345 -6.01 22.45 13.84
N THR A 346 -4.96 22.32 14.59
CA THR A 346 -4.60 23.21 15.70
C THR A 346 -3.49 24.17 15.29
N ASP A 347 -2.36 23.61 14.88
CA ASP A 347 -1.20 24.32 14.34
C ASP A 347 -0.46 23.43 13.33
N ALA A 348 0.60 23.96 12.71
CA ALA A 348 1.35 23.26 11.68
C ALA A 348 2.10 22.02 12.19
N ALA A 349 2.61 22.06 13.43
CA ALA A 349 3.39 20.98 14.01
C ALA A 349 2.46 19.81 14.40
N ASP A 350 1.33 20.10 15.03
CA ASP A 350 0.28 19.13 15.35
C ASP A 350 -0.27 18.47 14.07
N PHE A 351 -0.63 19.29 13.08
CA PHE A 351 -1.12 18.77 11.81
C PHE A 351 -0.07 17.91 11.09
N ALA A 352 1.23 18.28 11.13
CA ALA A 352 2.30 17.46 10.56
C ALA A 352 2.39 16.09 11.25
N GLY A 353 2.22 16.05 12.57
CA GLY A 353 2.12 14.81 13.34
C GLY A 353 0.96 13.94 12.87
N LYS A 354 -0.23 14.52 12.77
CA LYS A 354 -1.46 13.83 12.30
C LYS A 354 -1.34 13.37 10.85
N ALA A 355 -0.83 14.20 9.96
CA ALA A 355 -0.61 13.87 8.55
C ALA A 355 0.37 12.71 8.36
N ARG A 356 1.35 12.56 9.27
CA ARG A 356 2.28 11.42 9.29
C ARG A 356 1.54 10.10 9.53
N TRP A 357 0.54 10.07 10.40
CA TRP A 357 -0.31 8.89 10.59
C TRP A 357 -1.05 8.52 9.31
N VAL A 358 -1.63 9.49 8.62
CA VAL A 358 -2.37 9.26 7.37
C VAL A 358 -1.45 8.72 6.29
N THR A 359 -0.32 9.39 6.02
CA THR A 359 0.62 8.97 4.98
C THR A 359 1.24 7.61 5.27
N THR A 360 1.57 7.32 6.55
CA THR A 360 2.05 6.01 6.99
C THR A 360 0.99 4.93 6.81
N GLY A 361 -0.28 5.21 7.12
CA GLY A 361 -1.36 4.23 6.95
C GLY A 361 -1.53 3.77 5.50
N PHE A 362 -1.34 4.67 4.52
CA PHE A 362 -1.34 4.31 3.10
C PHE A 362 0.00 3.76 2.58
N ASP A 363 1.10 3.98 3.31
CA ASP A 363 2.42 3.40 3.03
C ASP A 363 2.88 3.59 1.57
N PRO A 364 3.16 4.81 1.10
CA PRO A 364 3.57 5.02 -0.29
C PRO A 364 4.93 4.36 -0.57
N CYS A 365 5.08 3.78 -1.78
CA CYS A 365 6.33 3.17 -2.21
C CYS A 365 7.42 4.18 -2.62
N VAL A 366 7.14 5.48 -2.51
CA VAL A 366 8.05 6.59 -2.84
C VAL A 366 8.08 7.61 -1.70
N PRO A 367 9.12 8.45 -1.59
CA PRO A 367 9.20 9.50 -0.58
C PRO A 367 7.96 10.41 -0.60
N CYS A 368 7.49 10.78 0.59
CA CYS A 368 6.37 11.69 0.79
C CYS A 368 6.87 12.94 1.51
N ASN A 369 6.72 14.10 0.89
CA ASN A 369 7.14 15.39 1.42
C ASN A 369 5.90 16.24 1.77
N LEU A 370 5.87 16.77 2.98
CA LEU A 370 4.82 17.67 3.46
C LEU A 370 5.38 19.09 3.57
N SER A 371 4.68 20.06 3.00
CA SER A 371 5.01 21.49 3.09
C SER A 371 3.82 22.31 3.59
N PHE A 372 4.09 23.32 4.39
CA PHE A 372 3.10 24.27 4.89
C PHE A 372 3.33 25.67 4.31
N HIS A 373 2.27 26.29 3.87
CA HIS A 373 2.22 27.69 3.41
C HIS A 373 1.14 28.40 4.22
N LEU A 374 1.56 28.95 5.35
CA LEU A 374 0.69 29.74 6.21
C LEU A 374 0.94 31.22 5.88
N THR A 375 -0.06 31.93 5.37
CA THR A 375 -0.01 33.37 5.19
C THR A 375 -0.37 34.02 6.53
N GLU A 376 0.55 34.77 7.14
CA GLU A 376 0.24 35.62 8.28
C GLU A 376 -0.66 36.77 7.83
N ALA A 377 -1.62 37.14 8.68
CA ALA A 377 -2.46 38.32 8.44
C ALA A 377 -1.58 39.56 8.59
N GLY A 378 -0.96 40.03 7.50
CA GLY A 378 -0.07 41.18 7.59
C GLY A 378 0.54 41.68 6.29
N ASP A 379 0.48 40.87 5.20
CA ASP A 379 1.01 41.31 3.90
C ASP A 379 -0.14 41.47 2.87
N ALA A 380 -0.89 42.58 3.04
CA ALA A 380 -1.79 43.13 2.03
C ALA A 380 -1.52 44.64 1.90
#